data_57991b0339ff4b35e922be873dd2dad1
#
_entry.id   57991b0339ff4b35e922be873dd2dad1
#
_cell.length_a   1.000
_cell.length_b   1.000
_cell.length_c   1.000
_cell.angle_alpha   90.00
_cell.angle_beta   90.00
_cell.angle_gamma   90.00
#
_symmetry.space_group_name_H-M   'P 1'
#
loop_
_entity.id
_entity.type
_entity.pdbx_description
1 polymer ?
#
loop_
_entity_poly.entity_id
_entity_poly.type
_entity_poly.pdbx_seq_one_letter_code
_entity_poly.pdbx_strand_id
1 'polypeptide(L)'
;MTLFSELIDETALALTGYTARQDQATFLTADLNASDLTFVVADGTVLTRGIVEIDEELIWVDSFDRTTNTATIPPYGRGFRDTTPVPHTAGTRVTITPSFPRAMIRKDVNEAIDAIYPSLFGVYYTTFPFIASRTTYVLPQEAIDAIAVSWQTIGPSLEWLPVRHYRIDRTANPIIWNSGKTISISDGIIPGRTVQVVYTKKPTQLQNDNDDFTTSGLPDSAREVIILGAAYRSAAYVDMGRIPAISAEAGAQDQSNPVGSATNMSRYFYQMYQQRLQVEMARQAEQYPPRTHYSR
;
A
#
# COMPACT_ATOMS: atom_id res chain seq x y z
N MET A 1 -12.46 10.57 1.30
CA MET A 1 -11.37 10.29 2.26
C MET A 1 -11.45 8.81 2.55
N THR A 2 -10.47 8.05 2.12
CA THR A 2 -10.46 6.58 2.27
C THR A 2 -9.32 6.22 3.20
N LEU A 3 -9.62 5.52 4.28
CA LEU A 3 -8.61 5.11 5.25
C LEU A 3 -7.86 3.86 4.77
N PHE A 4 -6.66 3.66 5.27
CA PHE A 4 -5.87 2.46 4.94
C PHE A 4 -6.60 1.18 5.40
N SER A 5 -7.23 1.19 6.57
CA SER A 5 -8.08 0.08 7.03
C SER A 5 -9.21 -0.24 6.06
N GLU A 6 -9.85 0.79 5.45
CA GLU A 6 -10.91 0.59 4.47
C GLU A 6 -10.39 -0.04 3.18
N LEU A 7 -9.18 0.33 2.72
CA LEU A 7 -8.55 -0.33 1.56
C LEU A 7 -8.30 -1.81 1.79
N ILE A 8 -7.85 -2.17 3.02
CA ILE A 8 -7.64 -3.55 3.42
C ILE A 8 -8.97 -4.30 3.41
N ASP A 9 -10.03 -3.72 4.00
CA ASP A 9 -11.36 -4.32 4.07
C ASP A 9 -11.98 -4.51 2.69
N GLU A 10 -11.86 -3.54 1.80
CA GLU A 10 -12.36 -3.64 0.43
C GLU A 10 -11.59 -4.67 -0.39
N THR A 11 -10.26 -4.77 -0.20
CA THR A 11 -9.46 -5.81 -0.83
C THR A 11 -9.86 -7.20 -0.32
N ALA A 12 -10.06 -7.36 1.00
CA ALA A 12 -10.58 -8.58 1.58
C ALA A 12 -11.95 -8.95 1.01
N LEU A 13 -12.86 -7.98 0.89
CA LEU A 13 -14.19 -8.18 0.31
C LEU A 13 -14.11 -8.63 -1.15
N ALA A 14 -13.23 -8.03 -1.95
CA ALA A 14 -13.03 -8.43 -3.35
C ALA A 14 -12.54 -9.89 -3.47
N LEU A 15 -11.69 -10.33 -2.52
CA LEU A 15 -11.16 -11.69 -2.49
C LEU A 15 -12.17 -12.72 -1.97
N THR A 16 -13.04 -12.36 -1.02
CA THR A 16 -14.02 -13.29 -0.42
C THR A 16 -15.06 -13.79 -1.41
N GLY A 17 -15.39 -13.00 -2.44
CA GLY A 17 -16.32 -13.43 -3.50
C GLY A 17 -15.84 -14.67 -4.29
N TYR A 18 -14.58 -15.06 -4.15
CA TYR A 18 -13.95 -16.20 -4.84
C TYR A 18 -13.58 -17.36 -3.91
N THR A 19 -13.87 -17.27 -2.61
CA THR A 19 -13.65 -18.39 -1.69
C THR A 19 -14.87 -19.26 -1.64
N ALA A 20 -14.69 -20.56 -1.91
CA ALA A 20 -15.80 -21.54 -1.85
C ALA A 20 -16.29 -21.82 -0.41
N ARG A 21 -15.49 -21.44 0.59
CA ARG A 21 -15.80 -21.59 2.02
C ARG A 21 -15.57 -20.27 2.71
N GLN A 22 -16.50 -19.89 3.57
CA GLN A 22 -16.30 -18.77 4.48
C GLN A 22 -15.32 -19.18 5.58
N ASP A 23 -14.45 -18.27 5.97
CA ASP A 23 -13.55 -18.47 7.11
C ASP A 23 -14.38 -18.61 8.39
N GLN A 24 -14.05 -19.61 9.19
CA GLN A 24 -14.71 -19.81 10.48
C GLN A 24 -14.21 -18.74 11.46
N ALA A 25 -15.11 -18.21 12.25
CA ALA A 25 -14.78 -17.17 13.23
C ALA A 25 -15.51 -17.40 14.55
N THR A 26 -14.88 -16.95 15.61
CA THR A 26 -15.39 -16.89 16.97
C THR A 26 -14.97 -15.56 17.61
N PHE A 27 -15.10 -15.40 18.94
CA PHE A 27 -14.72 -14.18 19.64
C PHE A 27 -13.93 -14.52 20.90
N LEU A 28 -12.99 -13.66 21.29
CA LEU A 28 -12.34 -13.76 22.58
C LEU A 28 -13.35 -13.55 23.71
N THR A 29 -13.29 -14.38 24.75
CA THR A 29 -14.13 -14.21 25.95
C THR A 29 -13.43 -13.42 27.06
N ALA A 30 -12.10 -13.31 27.01
CA ALA A 30 -11.28 -12.55 27.94
C ALA A 30 -10.17 -11.82 27.19
N ASP A 31 -9.60 -10.79 27.82
CA ASP A 31 -8.44 -10.08 27.27
C ASP A 31 -7.26 -11.03 27.10
N LEU A 32 -6.51 -10.85 26.04
CA LEU A 32 -5.30 -11.59 25.71
C LEU A 32 -4.11 -10.63 25.71
N ASN A 33 -3.18 -10.77 26.65
CA ASN A 33 -1.98 -9.94 26.66
C ASN A 33 -0.97 -10.39 25.59
N ALA A 34 -0.06 -9.51 25.21
CA ALA A 34 0.96 -9.81 24.19
C ALA A 34 1.86 -11.02 24.50
N SER A 35 2.00 -11.38 25.78
CA SER A 35 2.84 -12.49 26.25
C SER A 35 2.04 -13.78 26.61
N ASP A 36 0.72 -13.74 26.57
CA ASP A 36 -0.09 -14.89 26.96
C ASP A 36 0.04 -16.02 25.93
N LEU A 37 0.12 -17.24 26.42
CA LEU A 37 0.26 -18.47 25.63
C LEU A 37 -1.02 -19.31 25.60
N THR A 38 -2.12 -18.77 26.13
CA THR A 38 -3.44 -19.41 26.08
C THR A 38 -4.51 -18.34 25.90
N PHE A 39 -5.57 -18.65 25.16
CA PHE A 39 -6.75 -17.78 25.06
C PHE A 39 -8.03 -18.63 25.05
N VAL A 40 -9.12 -17.99 25.47
CA VAL A 40 -10.44 -18.62 25.55
C VAL A 40 -11.37 -17.94 24.57
N VAL A 41 -12.13 -18.74 23.82
CA VAL A 41 -13.07 -18.27 22.80
C VAL A 41 -14.53 -18.61 23.18
N ALA A 42 -15.46 -17.90 22.56
CA ALA A 42 -16.89 -18.12 22.81
C ALA A 42 -17.38 -19.48 22.27
N ASP A 43 -16.85 -19.89 21.12
CA ASP A 43 -17.16 -21.18 20.48
C ASP A 43 -15.86 -21.93 20.15
N GLY A 44 -15.54 -22.93 20.97
CA GLY A 44 -14.39 -23.81 20.79
C GLY A 44 -14.57 -24.89 19.74
N THR A 45 -15.80 -25.08 19.21
CA THR A 45 -16.06 -26.12 18.18
C THR A 45 -15.34 -25.81 16.87
N VAL A 46 -15.11 -24.52 16.58
CA VAL A 46 -14.40 -24.04 15.39
C VAL A 46 -12.88 -24.09 15.52
N LEU A 47 -12.35 -24.28 16.75
CA LEU A 47 -10.91 -24.32 16.98
C LEU A 47 -10.24 -25.48 16.24
N THR A 48 -9.15 -25.17 15.57
CA THR A 48 -8.27 -26.13 14.90
C THR A 48 -6.81 -25.80 15.18
N ARG A 49 -5.93 -26.80 15.04
CA ARG A 49 -4.50 -26.57 15.03
C ARG A 49 -4.10 -25.80 13.77
N GLY A 50 -3.30 -24.77 13.92
CA GLY A 50 -2.83 -23.97 12.78
C GLY A 50 -2.84 -22.46 13.03
N ILE A 51 -2.95 -21.70 11.96
CA ILE A 51 -2.93 -20.23 12.04
C ILE A 51 -4.31 -19.72 12.42
N VAL A 52 -4.30 -18.80 13.38
CA VAL A 52 -5.46 -18.02 13.81
C VAL A 52 -5.12 -16.55 13.66
N GLU A 53 -6.07 -15.75 13.23
CA GLU A 53 -5.92 -14.30 13.12
C GLU A 53 -6.79 -13.62 14.17
N ILE A 54 -6.19 -12.69 14.90
CA ILE A 54 -6.87 -11.79 15.84
C ILE A 54 -6.42 -10.37 15.48
N ASP A 55 -7.34 -9.53 15.01
CA ASP A 55 -7.04 -8.24 14.38
C ASP A 55 -6.05 -8.42 13.23
N GLU A 56 -4.79 -8.00 13.41
CA GLU A 56 -3.71 -8.16 12.42
C GLU A 56 -2.60 -9.09 12.91
N GLU A 57 -2.72 -9.64 14.11
CA GLU A 57 -1.76 -10.62 14.61
C GLU A 57 -2.12 -12.02 14.12
N LEU A 58 -1.14 -12.69 13.54
CA LEU A 58 -1.21 -14.11 13.26
C LEU A 58 -0.64 -14.87 14.45
N ILE A 59 -1.40 -15.85 14.92
CA ILE A 59 -1.05 -16.68 16.06
C ILE A 59 -1.05 -18.13 15.62
N TRP A 60 0.01 -18.87 15.95
CA TRP A 60 0.04 -20.31 15.76
C TRP A 60 -0.56 -21.03 16.97
N VAL A 61 -1.62 -21.79 16.76
CA VAL A 61 -2.24 -22.65 17.78
C VAL A 61 -1.71 -24.07 17.62
N ASP A 62 -1.09 -24.62 18.67
CA ASP A 62 -0.55 -25.97 18.68
C ASP A 62 -1.57 -27.00 19.16
N SER A 63 -2.34 -26.66 20.18
CA SER A 63 -3.39 -27.53 20.73
C SER A 63 -4.59 -26.74 21.21
N PHE A 64 -5.73 -27.40 21.36
CA PHE A 64 -6.96 -26.77 21.81
C PHE A 64 -7.80 -27.78 22.59
N ASP A 65 -8.59 -27.27 23.54
CA ASP A 65 -9.60 -28.04 24.27
C ASP A 65 -10.99 -27.44 23.99
N ARG A 66 -11.82 -28.24 23.34
CA ARG A 66 -13.20 -27.83 23.00
C ARG A 66 -14.14 -27.82 24.19
N THR A 67 -13.79 -28.54 25.29
CA THR A 67 -14.61 -28.58 26.50
C THR A 67 -14.49 -27.28 27.29
N THR A 68 -13.30 -26.71 27.32
CA THR A 68 -13.00 -25.44 27.99
C THR A 68 -12.94 -24.25 27.02
N ASN A 69 -13.13 -24.47 25.71
CA ASN A 69 -13.01 -23.49 24.64
C ASN A 69 -11.63 -22.78 24.64
N THR A 70 -10.58 -23.49 25.06
CA THR A 70 -9.25 -22.93 25.26
C THR A 70 -8.30 -23.35 24.11
N ALA A 71 -7.58 -22.40 23.56
CA ALA A 71 -6.48 -22.63 22.64
C ALA A 71 -5.13 -22.40 23.32
N THR A 72 -4.14 -23.24 23.00
CA THR A 72 -2.78 -23.15 23.52
C THR A 72 -1.81 -22.75 22.44
N ILE A 73 -0.99 -21.76 22.74
CA ILE A 73 -0.01 -21.15 21.87
C ILE A 73 1.39 -21.62 22.31
N PRO A 74 2.24 -22.16 21.43
CA PRO A 74 3.61 -22.46 21.78
C PRO A 74 4.45 -21.16 21.95
N PRO A 75 5.61 -21.22 22.61
CA PRO A 75 6.42 -20.01 22.88
C PRO A 75 6.77 -19.17 21.65
N TYR A 76 6.78 -19.76 20.45
CA TYR A 76 7.05 -19.10 19.16
C TYR A 76 5.75 -18.80 18.39
N GLY A 77 4.59 -18.98 18.98
CA GLY A 77 3.31 -18.93 18.25
C GLY A 77 2.69 -17.55 18.18
N ARG A 78 3.07 -16.61 19.07
CA ARG A 78 2.66 -15.21 19.00
C ARG A 78 3.47 -14.48 17.92
N GLY A 79 2.85 -13.52 17.25
CA GLY A 79 3.51 -12.76 16.17
C GLY A 79 3.96 -13.65 15.00
N PHE A 80 3.21 -14.71 14.70
CA PHE A 80 3.60 -15.66 13.65
C PHE A 80 3.71 -14.98 12.28
N ARG A 81 4.69 -15.40 11.46
CA ARG A 81 4.99 -14.82 10.13
C ARG A 81 5.25 -13.31 10.16
N ASP A 82 6.07 -12.86 11.10
CA ASP A 82 6.52 -11.46 11.25
C ASP A 82 5.40 -10.46 11.58
N THR A 83 4.25 -10.92 12.08
CA THR A 83 3.29 -10.03 12.70
C THR A 83 3.74 -9.64 14.12
N THR A 84 3.24 -8.53 14.66
CA THR A 84 3.64 -8.04 15.97
C THR A 84 2.69 -8.55 17.05
N PRO A 85 3.19 -9.21 18.15
CA PRO A 85 2.36 -9.56 19.28
C PRO A 85 1.81 -8.30 19.95
N VAL A 86 0.48 -8.22 20.07
CA VAL A 86 -0.22 -7.08 20.71
C VAL A 86 -1.27 -7.59 21.70
N PRO A 87 -1.68 -6.77 22.68
CA PRO A 87 -2.82 -7.12 23.51
C PRO A 87 -4.12 -7.01 22.71
N HIS A 88 -5.03 -7.98 22.93
CA HIS A 88 -6.36 -8.00 22.33
C HIS A 88 -7.43 -7.97 23.43
N THR A 89 -8.51 -7.23 23.23
CA THR A 89 -9.60 -7.11 24.21
C THR A 89 -10.62 -8.23 24.06
N ALA A 90 -11.31 -8.55 25.13
CA ALA A 90 -12.47 -9.44 25.08
C ALA A 90 -13.50 -8.94 24.04
N GLY A 91 -14.13 -9.87 23.34
CA GLY A 91 -15.04 -9.55 22.24
C GLY A 91 -14.37 -9.36 20.87
N THR A 92 -13.04 -9.33 20.79
CA THR A 92 -12.32 -9.28 19.50
C THR A 92 -12.58 -10.55 18.70
N ARG A 93 -12.79 -10.39 17.38
CA ARG A 93 -13.00 -11.50 16.45
C ARG A 93 -11.73 -12.32 16.28
N VAL A 94 -11.92 -13.64 16.32
CA VAL A 94 -10.89 -14.65 16.11
C VAL A 94 -11.23 -15.42 14.84
N THR A 95 -10.44 -15.27 13.79
CA THR A 95 -10.64 -15.96 12.52
C THR A 95 -9.74 -17.19 12.46
N ILE A 96 -10.32 -18.36 12.22
CA ILE A 96 -9.63 -19.63 12.22
C ILE A 96 -9.22 -19.96 10.77
N THR A 97 -7.93 -20.22 10.58
CA THR A 97 -7.34 -20.58 9.30
C THR A 97 -7.76 -19.60 8.18
N PRO A 98 -7.48 -18.30 8.34
CA PRO A 98 -7.91 -17.29 7.37
C PRO A 98 -7.38 -17.60 5.97
N SER A 99 -8.25 -17.53 4.97
CA SER A 99 -7.86 -17.73 3.56
C SER A 99 -6.98 -16.59 3.07
N PHE A 100 -7.27 -15.38 3.51
CA PHE A 100 -6.54 -14.15 3.21
C PHE A 100 -6.30 -13.35 4.50
N PRO A 101 -5.19 -13.60 5.20
CA PRO A 101 -4.86 -12.88 6.42
C PRO A 101 -4.78 -11.36 6.19
N ARG A 102 -5.36 -10.58 7.11
CA ARG A 102 -5.41 -9.10 7.05
C ARG A 102 -4.00 -8.50 6.98
N ALA A 103 -3.05 -9.04 7.76
CA ALA A 103 -1.65 -8.61 7.71
C ALA A 103 -1.00 -8.82 6.33
N MET A 104 -1.36 -9.90 5.63
CA MET A 104 -0.88 -10.15 4.26
C MET A 104 -1.49 -9.15 3.27
N ILE A 105 -2.81 -8.90 3.36
CA ILE A 105 -3.48 -7.92 2.52
C ILE A 105 -2.86 -6.52 2.73
N ARG A 106 -2.59 -6.12 3.98
CA ARG A 106 -1.89 -4.87 4.33
C ARG A 106 -0.56 -4.74 3.57
N LYS A 107 0.24 -5.78 3.59
CA LYS A 107 1.51 -5.84 2.86
C LYS A 107 1.29 -5.72 1.34
N ASP A 108 0.33 -6.47 0.79
CA ASP A 108 0.03 -6.48 -0.64
C ASP A 108 -0.49 -5.12 -1.14
N VAL A 109 -1.27 -4.38 -0.31
CA VAL A 109 -1.70 -3.00 -0.60
C VAL A 109 -0.49 -2.07 -0.69
N ASN A 110 0.43 -2.13 0.26
CA ASN A 110 1.64 -1.32 0.23
C ASN A 110 2.58 -1.70 -0.93
N GLU A 111 2.69 -2.97 -1.25
CA GLU A 111 3.43 -3.42 -2.44
C GLU A 111 2.76 -2.96 -3.75
N ALA A 112 1.43 -2.87 -3.79
CA ALA A 112 0.71 -2.31 -4.93
C ALA A 112 0.97 -0.80 -5.08
N ILE A 113 0.97 -0.04 -3.97
CA ILE A 113 1.33 1.39 -3.95
C ILE A 113 2.76 1.59 -4.46
N ASP A 114 3.70 0.76 -4.03
CA ASP A 114 5.10 0.85 -4.45
C ASP A 114 5.31 0.51 -5.93
N ALA A 115 4.66 -0.54 -6.40
CA ALA A 115 4.84 -1.06 -7.75
C ALA A 115 4.13 -0.25 -8.84
N ILE A 116 3.21 0.64 -8.47
CA ILE A 116 2.48 1.46 -9.44
C ILE A 116 3.37 2.50 -10.12
N TYR A 117 4.47 2.91 -9.46
CA TYR A 117 5.47 3.75 -10.08
C TYR A 117 6.28 2.95 -11.13
N PRO A 118 6.60 3.50 -12.32
CA PRO A 118 6.41 4.88 -12.78
C PRO A 118 5.06 5.17 -13.46
N SER A 119 4.15 4.20 -13.56
CA SER A 119 2.88 4.35 -14.28
C SER A 119 2.00 5.46 -13.71
N LEU A 120 1.92 5.54 -12.39
CA LEU A 120 1.34 6.67 -11.66
C LEU A 120 2.37 7.19 -10.64
N PHE A 121 2.29 8.49 -10.37
CA PHE A 121 3.21 9.19 -9.47
C PHE A 121 2.46 10.18 -8.59
N GLY A 122 3.02 10.46 -7.42
CA GLY A 122 2.55 11.52 -6.55
C GLY A 122 3.03 12.89 -7.03
N VAL A 123 2.20 13.92 -6.89
CA VAL A 123 2.53 15.31 -7.23
C VAL A 123 2.64 16.11 -5.95
N TYR A 124 3.78 16.74 -5.78
CA TYR A 124 4.11 17.53 -4.60
C TYR A 124 4.67 18.88 -5.01
N TYR A 125 4.79 19.80 -4.06
CA TYR A 125 5.41 21.10 -4.32
C TYR A 125 6.40 21.46 -3.22
N THR A 126 7.40 22.24 -3.60
CA THR A 126 8.32 22.92 -2.67
C THR A 126 8.41 24.38 -3.05
N THR A 127 8.68 25.22 -2.06
CA THR A 127 8.82 26.67 -2.25
C THR A 127 10.11 27.17 -1.63
N PHE A 128 10.71 28.18 -2.29
CA PHE A 128 11.88 28.88 -1.77
C PHE A 128 11.88 30.33 -2.26
N PRO A 129 12.52 31.25 -1.55
CA PRO A 129 12.71 32.62 -2.00
C PRO A 129 13.77 32.68 -3.12
N PHE A 130 13.50 33.44 -4.17
CA PHE A 130 14.50 33.70 -5.23
C PHE A 130 15.53 34.73 -4.76
N ILE A 131 16.81 34.39 -4.88
CA ILE A 131 17.94 35.26 -4.49
C ILE A 131 18.73 35.60 -5.75
N ALA A 132 18.92 36.89 -6.04
CA ALA A 132 19.57 37.36 -7.26
C ALA A 132 21.00 36.83 -7.50
N SER A 133 21.74 36.58 -6.44
CA SER A 133 23.11 36.07 -6.51
C SER A 133 23.18 34.53 -6.62
N ARG A 134 22.04 33.83 -6.62
CA ARG A 134 21.95 32.37 -6.62
C ARG A 134 21.07 31.88 -7.74
N THR A 135 21.64 31.12 -8.66
CA THR A 135 20.92 30.52 -9.77
C THR A 135 20.45 29.10 -9.50
N THR A 136 21.07 28.39 -8.53
CA THR A 136 20.83 26.99 -8.25
C THR A 136 20.26 26.79 -6.85
N TYR A 137 19.18 26.01 -6.73
CA TYR A 137 18.46 25.73 -5.49
C TYR A 137 18.35 24.23 -5.27
N VAL A 138 18.31 23.82 -4.00
CA VAL A 138 18.15 22.42 -3.61
C VAL A 138 16.71 21.98 -3.81
N LEU A 139 16.51 20.83 -4.43
CA LEU A 139 15.23 20.13 -4.47
C LEU A 139 15.17 19.07 -3.36
N PRO A 140 13.98 18.68 -2.89
CA PRO A 140 13.82 17.52 -2.00
C PRO A 140 14.46 16.27 -2.57
N GLN A 141 15.01 15.41 -1.72
CA GLN A 141 15.67 14.17 -2.13
C GLN A 141 14.72 13.22 -2.87
N GLU A 142 13.43 13.21 -2.48
CA GLU A 142 12.39 12.42 -3.11
C GLU A 142 11.93 12.95 -4.46
N ALA A 143 12.24 14.20 -4.83
CA ALA A 143 11.84 14.76 -6.12
C ALA A 143 12.49 13.99 -7.27
N ILE A 144 11.68 13.57 -8.25
CA ILE A 144 12.15 12.80 -9.41
C ILE A 144 12.26 13.69 -10.62
N ASP A 145 11.20 14.47 -10.90
CA ASP A 145 11.18 15.42 -12.02
C ASP A 145 10.29 16.62 -11.66
N ALA A 146 10.49 17.77 -12.31
CA ALA A 146 9.62 18.92 -12.14
C ALA A 146 8.59 18.99 -13.27
N ILE A 147 7.32 19.07 -12.87
CA ILE A 147 6.19 19.26 -13.79
C ILE A 147 6.05 20.72 -14.17
N ALA A 148 6.17 21.61 -13.17
CA ALA A 148 6.00 23.04 -13.35
C ALA A 148 6.86 23.82 -12.36
N VAL A 149 7.36 24.95 -12.80
CA VAL A 149 8.04 25.95 -11.96
C VAL A 149 7.33 27.28 -12.17
N SER A 150 6.97 27.94 -11.09
CA SER A 150 6.29 29.23 -11.11
C SER A 150 6.82 30.15 -10.02
N TRP A 151 6.64 31.44 -10.17
CA TRP A 151 7.00 32.44 -9.17
C TRP A 151 5.84 33.38 -8.91
N GLN A 152 5.73 33.85 -7.66
CA GLN A 152 4.63 34.69 -7.20
C GLN A 152 4.86 36.18 -7.52
N THR A 153 3.88 36.83 -8.14
CA THR A 153 3.93 38.25 -8.46
C THR A 153 3.79 39.15 -7.23
N ILE A 154 3.99 40.45 -7.44
CA ILE A 154 3.66 41.49 -6.47
C ILE A 154 2.24 41.99 -6.78
N GLY A 155 1.46 42.19 -5.76
CA GLY A 155 0.14 42.82 -5.89
C GLY A 155 -0.95 42.07 -5.13
N PRO A 156 -2.16 42.59 -5.11
CA PRO A 156 -3.25 42.02 -4.34
C PRO A 156 -3.72 40.65 -4.86
N SER A 157 -3.48 40.34 -6.14
CA SER A 157 -3.89 39.08 -6.76
C SER A 157 -2.91 37.91 -6.54
N LEU A 158 -1.66 38.19 -6.12
CA LEU A 158 -0.64 37.15 -5.85
C LEU A 158 -0.60 36.04 -6.93
N GLU A 159 -0.57 36.43 -8.19
CA GLU A 159 -0.59 35.48 -9.32
C GLU A 159 0.70 34.69 -9.43
N TRP A 160 0.58 33.44 -9.87
CA TRP A 160 1.70 32.57 -10.15
C TRP A 160 2.06 32.61 -11.65
N LEU A 161 3.21 33.19 -11.97
CA LEU A 161 3.73 33.23 -13.34
C LEU A 161 4.66 32.06 -13.62
N PRO A 162 4.56 31.40 -14.79
CA PRO A 162 5.42 30.29 -15.14
C PRO A 162 6.87 30.73 -15.37
N VAL A 163 7.81 29.94 -14.84
CA VAL A 163 9.23 30.01 -15.18
C VAL A 163 9.46 29.18 -16.44
N ARG A 164 10.07 29.77 -17.46
CA ARG A 164 10.25 29.10 -18.76
C ARG A 164 11.61 28.41 -18.90
N HIS A 165 12.66 29.00 -18.31
CA HIS A 165 14.03 28.51 -18.45
C HIS A 165 14.55 28.01 -17.08
N TYR A 166 14.43 26.72 -16.88
CA TYR A 166 15.02 26.03 -15.74
C TYR A 166 15.63 24.69 -16.17
N ARG A 167 16.60 24.22 -15.41
CA ARG A 167 17.26 22.93 -15.61
C ARG A 167 17.32 22.17 -14.28
N ILE A 168 16.97 20.89 -14.30
CA ILE A 168 17.11 20.01 -13.16
C ILE A 168 18.40 19.21 -13.30
N ASP A 169 19.20 19.21 -12.26
CA ASP A 169 20.33 18.31 -12.11
C ASP A 169 19.97 17.26 -11.05
N ARG A 170 19.91 16.01 -11.46
CA ARG A 170 19.55 14.85 -10.63
C ARG A 170 20.76 14.16 -10.03
N THR A 171 21.95 14.60 -10.38
CA THR A 171 23.25 14.03 -10.00
C THR A 171 24.19 15.06 -9.39
N ALA A 172 23.62 16.11 -8.77
CA ALA A 172 24.38 17.15 -8.11
C ALA A 172 25.22 16.56 -6.96
N ASN A 173 26.41 17.15 -6.72
CA ASN A 173 27.31 16.67 -5.68
C ASN A 173 26.64 16.73 -4.29
N PRO A 174 26.42 15.60 -3.59
CA PRO A 174 25.69 15.56 -2.32
C PRO A 174 26.47 16.20 -1.16
N ILE A 175 27.78 16.41 -1.28
CA ILE A 175 28.59 17.13 -0.30
C ILE A 175 28.24 18.63 -0.30
N ILE A 176 27.94 19.19 -1.46
CA ILE A 176 27.57 20.62 -1.63
C ILE A 176 26.06 20.79 -1.48
N TRP A 177 25.30 19.83 -2.01
CA TRP A 177 23.85 19.83 -2.10
C TRP A 177 23.29 18.59 -1.39
N ASN A 178 22.88 18.72 -0.16
CA ASN A 178 22.51 17.63 0.75
C ASN A 178 21.50 16.62 0.18
N SER A 179 20.66 17.01 -0.77
CA SER A 179 19.71 16.10 -1.43
C SER A 179 20.29 15.41 -2.68
N GLY A 180 21.45 15.85 -3.19
CA GLY A 180 22.00 15.40 -4.46
C GLY A 180 21.16 15.84 -5.68
N LYS A 181 20.19 16.74 -5.50
CA LYS A 181 19.27 17.21 -6.58
C LYS A 181 19.11 18.70 -6.50
N THR A 182 19.26 19.36 -7.66
CA THR A 182 19.14 20.82 -7.74
C THR A 182 18.30 21.24 -8.93
N ILE A 183 17.79 22.48 -8.85
CA ILE A 183 17.17 23.19 -9.95
C ILE A 183 17.91 24.49 -10.18
N SER A 184 18.33 24.74 -11.42
CA SER A 184 18.90 26.00 -11.85
C SER A 184 17.87 26.79 -12.63
N ILE A 185 17.68 28.07 -12.29
CA ILE A 185 16.70 28.97 -12.88
C ILE A 185 17.46 30.06 -13.60
N SER A 186 17.14 30.26 -14.89
CA SER A 186 17.79 31.25 -15.75
C SER A 186 16.86 32.40 -16.14
N ASP A 187 15.61 32.39 -15.72
CA ASP A 187 14.65 33.46 -15.94
C ASP A 187 14.91 34.66 -15.02
N GLY A 188 14.58 35.86 -15.51
CA GLY A 188 14.69 37.12 -14.76
C GLY A 188 13.56 37.28 -13.75
N ILE A 189 13.68 36.56 -12.60
CA ILE A 189 12.72 36.65 -11.50
C ILE A 189 13.14 37.80 -10.57
N ILE A 190 12.16 38.53 -10.03
CA ILE A 190 12.40 39.60 -9.07
C ILE A 190 12.92 38.99 -7.74
N PRO A 191 14.07 39.45 -7.23
CA PRO A 191 14.64 38.96 -5.98
C PRO A 191 13.66 39.04 -4.80
N GLY A 192 13.70 38.05 -3.89
CA GLY A 192 12.82 37.96 -2.74
C GLY A 192 11.42 37.37 -3.06
N ARG A 193 11.13 37.04 -4.32
CA ARG A 193 9.86 36.40 -4.68
C ARG A 193 9.90 34.90 -4.37
N THR A 194 8.75 34.38 -3.96
CA THR A 194 8.58 32.95 -3.75
C THR A 194 8.53 32.25 -5.09
N VAL A 195 9.40 31.25 -5.25
CA VAL A 195 9.36 30.30 -6.35
C VAL A 195 8.75 29.02 -5.85
N GLN A 196 7.83 28.46 -6.60
CA GLN A 196 7.22 27.15 -6.37
C GLN A 196 7.67 26.18 -7.46
N VAL A 197 8.14 25.02 -7.03
CA VAL A 197 8.45 23.90 -7.92
C VAL A 197 7.46 22.79 -7.62
N VAL A 198 6.66 22.41 -8.63
CA VAL A 198 5.78 21.24 -8.59
C VAL A 198 6.54 20.07 -9.16
N TYR A 199 6.70 19.01 -8.39
CA TYR A 199 7.54 17.88 -8.77
C TYR A 199 6.84 16.53 -8.58
N THR A 200 7.31 15.53 -9.31
CA THR A 200 6.87 14.14 -9.16
C THR A 200 7.67 13.43 -8.09
N LYS A 201 6.98 12.56 -7.35
CA LYS A 201 7.58 11.69 -6.32
C LYS A 201 7.00 10.29 -6.45
N LYS A 202 7.78 9.27 -6.07
CA LYS A 202 7.28 7.91 -5.90
C LYS A 202 6.19 7.92 -4.82
N PRO A 203 5.07 7.23 -5.00
CA PRO A 203 4.06 7.09 -3.96
C PRO A 203 4.65 6.56 -2.65
N THR A 204 4.09 6.97 -1.54
CA THR A 204 4.56 6.61 -0.20
C THR A 204 3.64 5.53 0.38
N GLN A 205 4.22 4.51 1.01
CA GLN A 205 3.46 3.49 1.72
C GLN A 205 2.68 4.08 2.90
N LEU A 206 1.53 3.49 3.19
CA LEU A 206 0.70 3.82 4.35
C LEU A 206 1.15 2.99 5.55
N GLN A 207 1.22 3.61 6.73
CA GLN A 207 1.75 2.97 7.94
C GLN A 207 0.66 2.63 8.95
N ASN A 208 -0.26 3.55 9.19
CA ASN A 208 -1.29 3.42 10.22
C ASN A 208 -2.66 3.20 9.58
N ASP A 209 -3.54 2.50 10.27
CA ASP A 209 -4.91 2.22 9.82
C ASP A 209 -5.73 3.46 9.50
N ASN A 210 -5.45 4.56 10.20
CA ASN A 210 -6.09 5.85 10.03
C ASN A 210 -5.44 6.75 8.98
N ASP A 211 -4.38 6.29 8.31
CA ASP A 211 -3.76 7.07 7.24
C ASP A 211 -4.74 7.21 6.07
N ASP A 212 -4.93 8.44 5.60
CA ASP A 212 -5.72 8.69 4.40
C ASP A 212 -4.95 8.22 3.16
N PHE A 213 -5.63 7.55 2.25
CA PHE A 213 -5.05 7.09 0.99
C PHE A 213 -4.31 8.20 0.22
N THR A 214 -4.83 9.42 0.25
CA THR A 214 -4.21 10.57 -0.43
C THR A 214 -2.84 10.95 0.13
N THR A 215 -2.50 10.52 1.36
CA THR A 215 -1.15 10.72 1.94
C THR A 215 -0.09 9.92 1.20
N SER A 216 -0.47 8.86 0.47
CA SER A 216 0.44 8.17 -0.45
C SER A 216 0.89 9.06 -1.62
N GLY A 217 0.20 10.17 -1.87
CA GLY A 217 0.41 11.07 -3.00
C GLY A 217 -0.35 10.69 -4.26
N LEU A 218 -1.09 9.58 -4.23
CA LEU A 218 -1.96 9.17 -5.33
C LEU A 218 -3.32 9.88 -5.22
N PRO A 219 -3.99 10.16 -6.35
CA PRO A 219 -5.35 10.68 -6.34
C PRO A 219 -6.33 9.61 -5.83
N ASP A 220 -7.41 10.04 -5.18
CA ASP A 220 -8.45 9.14 -4.64
C ASP A 220 -9.06 8.23 -5.73
N SER A 221 -9.09 8.68 -6.98
CA SER A 221 -9.55 7.88 -8.13
C SER A 221 -8.68 6.63 -8.40
N ALA A 222 -7.40 6.63 -7.97
CA ALA A 222 -6.50 5.50 -8.12
C ALA A 222 -6.74 4.39 -7.09
N ARG A 223 -7.63 4.59 -6.11
CA ARG A 223 -7.96 3.62 -5.04
C ARG A 223 -8.28 2.23 -5.59
N GLU A 224 -9.16 2.15 -6.59
CA GLU A 224 -9.54 0.88 -7.21
C GLU A 224 -8.37 0.16 -7.87
N VAL A 225 -7.41 0.90 -8.44
CA VAL A 225 -6.19 0.32 -9.00
C VAL A 225 -5.37 -0.38 -7.92
N ILE A 226 -5.25 0.24 -6.74
CA ILE A 226 -4.51 -0.36 -5.62
C ILE A 226 -5.21 -1.59 -5.07
N ILE A 227 -6.54 -1.55 -4.89
CA ILE A 227 -7.33 -2.70 -4.45
C ILE A 227 -7.14 -3.89 -5.40
N LEU A 228 -7.28 -3.68 -6.71
CA LEU A 228 -7.09 -4.73 -7.72
C LEU A 228 -5.64 -5.20 -7.76
N GLY A 229 -4.69 -4.27 -7.57
CA GLY A 229 -3.25 -4.53 -7.49
C GLY A 229 -2.87 -5.39 -6.29
N ALA A 230 -3.50 -5.20 -5.14
CA ALA A 230 -3.35 -6.04 -3.96
C ALA A 230 -4.05 -7.39 -4.14
N ALA A 231 -5.29 -7.38 -4.65
CA ALA A 231 -6.08 -8.59 -4.82
C ALA A 231 -5.42 -9.63 -5.73
N TYR A 232 -4.81 -9.22 -6.87
CA TYR A 232 -4.14 -10.20 -7.73
C TYR A 232 -2.88 -10.80 -7.07
N ARG A 233 -2.18 -10.03 -6.21
CA ARG A 233 -1.02 -10.53 -5.45
C ARG A 233 -1.45 -11.53 -4.41
N SER A 234 -2.41 -11.18 -3.56
CA SER A 234 -2.95 -12.07 -2.55
C SER A 234 -3.49 -13.36 -3.16
N ALA A 235 -4.23 -13.26 -4.28
CA ALA A 235 -4.75 -14.43 -4.98
C ALA A 235 -3.65 -15.38 -5.51
N ALA A 236 -2.50 -14.85 -5.93
CA ALA A 236 -1.41 -15.66 -6.44
C ALA A 236 -0.79 -16.59 -5.38
N TYR A 237 -0.83 -16.22 -4.09
CA TYR A 237 -0.28 -17.04 -3.01
C TYR A 237 -1.12 -18.25 -2.66
N VAL A 238 -2.42 -18.25 -2.95
CA VAL A 238 -3.33 -19.34 -2.59
C VAL A 238 -2.97 -20.65 -3.33
N ASP A 239 -2.57 -20.58 -4.58
CA ASP A 239 -2.19 -21.77 -5.36
C ASP A 239 -0.85 -22.38 -4.95
N MET A 240 0.09 -21.57 -4.43
CA MET A 240 1.41 -22.09 -4.03
C MET A 240 1.34 -23.09 -2.88
N GLY A 241 0.38 -22.93 -1.97
CA GLY A 241 0.15 -23.88 -0.87
C GLY A 241 -0.46 -25.21 -1.30
N ARG A 242 -1.05 -25.28 -2.50
CA ARG A 242 -1.73 -26.48 -3.03
C ARG A 242 -0.85 -27.35 -3.92
N ILE A 243 0.21 -26.80 -4.48
CA ILE A 243 1.11 -27.55 -5.39
C ILE A 243 1.67 -28.84 -4.76
N PRO A 244 2.11 -28.86 -3.47
CA PRO A 244 2.57 -30.10 -2.85
C PRO A 244 1.46 -31.13 -2.61
N ALA A 245 0.23 -30.68 -2.35
CA ALA A 245 -0.90 -31.57 -2.11
C ALA A 245 -1.34 -32.30 -3.40
N ILE A 246 -1.23 -31.65 -4.54
CA ILE A 246 -1.59 -32.21 -5.86
C ILE A 246 -0.66 -33.35 -6.26
N SER A 247 0.61 -33.30 -5.87
CA SER A 247 1.58 -34.35 -6.16
C SER A 247 1.39 -35.62 -5.34
N ALA A 248 0.70 -35.52 -4.19
CA ALA A 248 0.46 -36.65 -3.30
C ALA A 248 -0.89 -37.36 -3.52
N GLU A 249 -1.89 -36.68 -4.09
CA GLU A 249 -3.26 -37.18 -4.25
C GLU A 249 -3.78 -37.00 -5.69
N ALA A 250 -3.12 -37.60 -6.66
CA ALA A 250 -3.56 -37.54 -8.06
C ALA A 250 -4.93 -38.25 -8.33
N GLY A 251 -5.65 -38.71 -7.29
CA GLY A 251 -6.89 -39.45 -7.40
C GLY A 251 -8.14 -38.82 -6.80
N ALA A 252 -8.02 -37.78 -5.98
CA ALA A 252 -9.16 -37.12 -5.36
C ALA A 252 -9.34 -35.72 -5.94
N GLN A 253 -10.02 -35.61 -7.08
CA GLN A 253 -10.48 -34.32 -7.61
C GLN A 253 -11.51 -33.75 -6.64
N ASP A 254 -11.11 -32.79 -5.82
CA ASP A 254 -12.04 -31.90 -5.14
C ASP A 254 -12.72 -31.03 -6.22
N GLN A 255 -13.94 -31.44 -6.63
CA GLN A 255 -14.72 -30.78 -7.68
C GLN A 255 -15.10 -29.33 -7.29
N SER A 256 -14.99 -28.95 -6.02
CA SER A 256 -15.31 -27.63 -5.52
C SER A 256 -14.26 -26.58 -5.82
N ASN A 257 -13.00 -26.98 -6.01
CA ASN A 257 -11.89 -26.07 -6.33
C ASN A 257 -10.92 -26.71 -7.34
N PRO A 258 -11.21 -26.60 -8.65
CA PRO A 258 -10.36 -27.19 -9.69
C PRO A 258 -8.96 -26.58 -9.65
N VAL A 259 -7.96 -27.41 -9.97
CA VAL A 259 -6.55 -26.99 -10.11
C VAL A 259 -6.45 -25.79 -11.05
N GLY A 260 -5.78 -24.71 -10.62
CA GLY A 260 -5.63 -23.48 -11.40
C GLY A 260 -6.75 -22.46 -11.20
N SER A 261 -7.71 -22.70 -10.32
CA SER A 261 -8.78 -21.72 -10.03
C SER A 261 -8.24 -20.39 -9.48
N ALA A 262 -7.26 -20.43 -8.57
CA ALA A 262 -6.62 -19.24 -8.03
C ALA A 262 -5.73 -18.53 -9.05
N THR A 263 -5.06 -19.28 -9.93
CA THR A 263 -4.32 -18.72 -11.07
C THR A 263 -5.25 -17.98 -12.02
N ASN A 264 -6.43 -18.52 -12.30
CA ASN A 264 -7.43 -17.85 -13.13
C ASN A 264 -7.98 -16.60 -12.45
N MET A 265 -8.23 -16.65 -11.13
CA MET A 265 -8.64 -15.52 -10.32
C MET A 265 -7.57 -14.41 -10.32
N SER A 266 -6.31 -14.76 -10.09
CA SER A 266 -5.19 -13.81 -10.14
C SER A 266 -5.07 -13.17 -11.52
N ARG A 267 -5.20 -13.92 -12.61
CA ARG A 267 -5.22 -13.40 -13.98
C ARG A 267 -6.38 -12.45 -14.23
N TYR A 268 -7.57 -12.78 -13.74
CA TYR A 268 -8.74 -11.91 -13.85
C TYR A 268 -8.49 -10.57 -13.14
N PHE A 269 -8.05 -10.58 -11.88
CA PHE A 269 -7.72 -9.35 -11.17
C PHE A 269 -6.60 -8.57 -11.84
N TYR A 270 -5.59 -9.25 -12.38
CA TYR A 270 -4.51 -8.59 -13.12
C TYR A 270 -5.02 -7.90 -14.39
N GLN A 271 -5.92 -8.52 -15.14
CA GLN A 271 -6.53 -7.89 -16.32
C GLN A 271 -7.34 -6.64 -15.94
N MET A 272 -8.16 -6.74 -14.90
CA MET A 272 -8.93 -5.59 -14.38
C MET A 272 -8.00 -4.47 -13.88
N TYR A 273 -6.94 -4.83 -13.15
CA TYR A 273 -5.88 -3.92 -12.73
C TYR A 273 -5.27 -3.17 -13.92
N GLN A 274 -4.88 -3.88 -14.97
CA GLN A 274 -4.28 -3.26 -16.15
C GLN A 274 -5.24 -2.31 -16.86
N GLN A 275 -6.49 -2.69 -17.04
CA GLN A 275 -7.51 -1.83 -17.64
C GLN A 275 -7.72 -0.56 -16.82
N ARG A 276 -7.86 -0.69 -15.51
CA ARG A 276 -8.08 0.45 -14.63
C ARG A 276 -6.86 1.35 -14.55
N LEU A 277 -5.67 0.77 -14.50
CA LEU A 277 -4.40 1.50 -14.52
C LEU A 277 -4.27 2.38 -15.78
N GLN A 278 -4.62 1.86 -16.97
CA GLN A 278 -4.60 2.63 -18.21
C GLN A 278 -5.52 3.85 -18.16
N VAL A 279 -6.70 3.72 -17.55
CA VAL A 279 -7.64 4.84 -17.38
C VAL A 279 -7.04 5.92 -16.47
N GLU A 280 -6.44 5.53 -15.34
CA GLU A 280 -5.85 6.48 -14.39
C GLU A 280 -4.59 7.12 -14.96
N MET A 281 -3.77 6.38 -15.71
CA MET A 281 -2.62 6.94 -16.44
C MET A 281 -3.06 8.02 -17.45
N ALA A 282 -4.14 7.76 -18.21
CA ALA A 282 -4.68 8.75 -19.15
C ALA A 282 -5.17 10.00 -18.42
N ARG A 283 -5.88 9.86 -17.29
CA ARG A 283 -6.32 10.99 -16.46
C ARG A 283 -5.15 11.81 -15.92
N GLN A 284 -4.12 11.12 -15.40
CA GLN A 284 -2.94 11.81 -14.88
C GLN A 284 -2.18 12.53 -16.01
N ALA A 285 -2.07 11.94 -17.19
CA ALA A 285 -1.43 12.57 -18.35
C ALA A 285 -2.21 13.78 -18.87
N GLU A 286 -3.53 13.79 -18.80
CA GLU A 286 -4.37 14.94 -19.12
C GLU A 286 -4.18 16.08 -18.09
N GLN A 287 -4.15 15.73 -16.81
CA GLN A 287 -3.97 16.71 -15.73
C GLN A 287 -2.56 17.31 -15.70
N TYR A 288 -1.54 16.48 -15.99
CA TYR A 288 -0.12 16.85 -15.98
C TYR A 288 0.54 16.51 -17.32
N PRO A 289 0.22 17.25 -18.39
CA PRO A 289 0.80 16.96 -19.71
C PRO A 289 2.32 17.11 -19.69
N PRO A 290 3.07 16.18 -20.30
CA PRO A 290 4.52 16.28 -20.39
C PRO A 290 4.93 17.57 -21.10
N ARG A 291 5.73 18.40 -20.45
CA ARG A 291 6.28 19.61 -21.06
C ARG A 291 7.63 19.27 -21.69
N THR A 292 7.71 19.31 -23.00
CA THR A 292 8.99 19.22 -23.72
C THR A 292 9.74 20.55 -23.60
N HIS A 293 10.81 20.55 -22.81
CA HIS A 293 11.74 21.68 -22.77
C HIS A 293 12.78 21.47 -23.86
N TYR A 294 12.73 22.29 -24.91
CA TYR A 294 13.81 22.35 -25.88
C TYR A 294 14.96 23.13 -25.24
N SER A 295 16.02 22.44 -24.81
CA SER A 295 17.30 23.09 -24.55
C SER A 295 17.93 23.43 -25.89
N ARG A 296 18.01 24.70 -26.20
CA ARG A 296 18.95 25.18 -27.22
C ARG A 296 20.34 25.27 -26.64
#